data_b0a1ceea6ea6242de27c3eb53ec40789
#
_entry.id   b0a1ceea6ea6242de27c3eb53ec40789
#
_cell.length_a   1.000
_cell.length_b   1.000
_cell.length_c   1.000
_cell.angle_alpha   90.00
_cell.angle_beta   90.00
_cell.angle_gamma   90.00
#
_symmetry.space_group_name_H-M   'P 1'
#
loop_
_entity.id
_entity.type
_entity.pdbx_description
1 polymer ?
#
loop_
_entity_poly.entity_id
_entity_poly.type
_entity_poly.pdbx_seq_one_letter_code
_entity_poly.pdbx_strand_id
1 'polypeptide(L)'
;APDGKIVIGGNGANGQLVRLTANGQRDTSFGTNGVLATSVYRIFALRVRGDGKIVYTGDCPVTPQRFCIARTNSNGTTDTTFNGGNLLHFTPAFTAAGKQANSRALTLAPDGSAFLGGSCDGSTTTTQRLQFCVAKISPTGAVDTTFGSAGTMNFGIIGVTDSIDSLALQ
;
A
#
# COMPACT_ATOMS: atom_id res chain seq x y z
N ALA A 1 10.84 -13.39 -2.68
CA ALA A 1 12.08 -12.80 -2.15
C ALA A 1 13.28 -13.32 -2.95
N PRO A 2 14.41 -12.57 -3.03
CA PRO A 2 15.60 -13.01 -3.77
C PRO A 2 16.19 -14.35 -3.27
N ASP A 3 15.94 -14.70 -2.02
CA ASP A 3 16.38 -15.92 -1.34
C ASP A 3 15.37 -17.09 -1.44
N GLY A 4 14.37 -16.97 -2.32
CA GLY A 4 13.29 -17.96 -2.50
C GLY A 4 12.24 -18.00 -1.40
N LYS A 5 12.36 -17.18 -0.36
CA LYS A 5 11.36 -17.10 0.71
C LYS A 5 10.06 -16.48 0.21
N ILE A 6 8.95 -16.88 0.79
CA ILE A 6 7.60 -16.46 0.42
C ILE A 6 7.08 -15.53 1.52
N VAL A 7 6.60 -14.33 1.14
CA VAL A 7 5.92 -13.40 2.05
C VAL A 7 4.44 -13.38 1.72
N ILE A 8 3.61 -13.56 2.73
CA ILE A 8 2.15 -13.60 2.64
C ILE A 8 1.61 -12.42 3.45
N GLY A 9 0.73 -11.63 2.85
CA GLY A 9 -0.06 -10.61 3.55
C GLY A 9 -1.48 -11.10 3.79
N GLY A 10 -2.00 -10.87 4.97
CA GLY A 10 -3.34 -11.33 5.34
C GLY A 10 -3.98 -10.46 6.42
N ASN A 11 -5.15 -10.91 6.85
CA ASN A 11 -5.96 -10.26 7.87
C ASN A 11 -5.91 -11.07 9.16
N GLY A 12 -5.98 -10.39 10.29
CA GLY A 12 -6.09 -10.94 11.63
C GLY A 12 -6.83 -9.93 12.51
N ALA A 13 -6.49 -9.84 13.78
CA ALA A 13 -6.92 -8.71 14.62
C ALA A 13 -6.43 -7.36 14.04
N ASN A 14 -5.27 -7.39 13.37
CA ASN A 14 -4.73 -6.37 12.45
C ASN A 14 -4.16 -7.10 11.23
N GLY A 15 -3.77 -6.36 10.18
CA GLY A 15 -3.05 -6.93 9.05
C GLY A 15 -1.76 -7.60 9.51
N GLN A 16 -1.45 -8.75 8.93
CA GLN A 16 -0.27 -9.54 9.27
C GLN A 16 0.53 -9.88 8.04
N LEU A 17 1.85 -9.85 8.19
CA LEU A 17 2.79 -10.48 7.26
C LEU A 17 3.29 -11.79 7.86
N VAL A 18 3.27 -12.83 7.06
CA VAL A 18 3.84 -14.14 7.42
C VAL A 18 4.94 -14.45 6.43
N ARG A 19 6.09 -14.89 6.88
CA ARG A 19 7.15 -15.36 5.99
C ARG A 19 7.36 -16.87 6.10
N LEU A 20 7.48 -17.48 4.93
CA LEU A 20 7.82 -18.89 4.78
C LEU A 20 9.21 -19.01 4.14
N THR A 21 9.91 -20.08 4.48
CA THR A 21 11.09 -20.52 3.76
C THR A 21 10.75 -21.01 2.36
N ALA A 22 11.72 -21.22 1.50
CA ALA A 22 11.51 -21.69 0.12
C ALA A 22 10.81 -23.06 0.04
N ASN A 23 10.94 -23.89 1.09
CA ASN A 23 10.25 -25.19 1.18
C ASN A 23 8.89 -25.13 1.90
N GLY A 24 8.33 -23.92 2.13
CA GLY A 24 6.98 -23.72 2.66
C GLY A 24 6.87 -23.78 4.19
N GLN A 25 7.96 -23.94 4.93
CA GLN A 25 7.92 -23.91 6.39
C GLN A 25 7.91 -22.48 6.91
N ARG A 26 7.37 -22.26 8.11
CA ARG A 26 7.41 -20.94 8.76
C ARG A 26 8.86 -20.50 9.02
N ASP A 27 9.23 -19.32 8.54
CA ASP A 27 10.56 -18.75 8.79
C ASP A 27 10.57 -17.97 10.12
N THR A 28 10.96 -18.65 11.18
CA THR A 28 10.93 -18.10 12.55
C THR A 28 11.91 -16.93 12.79
N SER A 29 12.80 -16.65 11.83
CA SER A 29 13.71 -15.48 11.87
C SER A 29 13.04 -14.16 11.44
N PHE A 30 11.76 -14.20 11.02
CA PHE A 30 11.00 -13.02 10.60
C PHE A 30 10.01 -12.60 11.71
N GLY A 31 10.07 -11.34 12.10
CA GLY A 31 9.18 -10.80 13.13
C GLY A 31 9.20 -11.62 14.42
N THR A 32 8.04 -12.01 14.90
CA THR A 32 7.90 -12.94 16.04
C THR A 32 7.46 -14.30 15.51
N ASN A 33 8.36 -15.28 15.56
CA ASN A 33 8.09 -16.64 15.07
C ASN A 33 7.50 -16.70 13.65
N GLY A 34 8.04 -15.91 12.72
CA GLY A 34 7.62 -15.90 11.32
C GLY A 34 6.42 -15.01 11.03
N VAL A 35 5.94 -14.23 12.00
CA VAL A 35 4.76 -13.35 11.86
C VAL A 35 5.12 -11.92 12.29
N LEU A 36 4.67 -10.94 11.51
CA LEU A 36 4.73 -9.52 11.85
C LEU A 36 3.31 -8.94 11.85
N ALA A 37 2.85 -8.41 12.98
CA ALA A 37 1.67 -7.55 13.02
C ALA A 37 2.01 -6.19 12.39
N THR A 38 1.14 -5.70 11.51
CA THR A 38 1.36 -4.46 10.77
C THR A 38 0.52 -3.31 11.28
N SER A 39 0.80 -2.10 10.78
CA SER A 39 0.07 -0.88 11.10
C SER A 39 -1.20 -0.67 10.27
N VAL A 40 -1.53 -1.57 9.34
CA VAL A 40 -2.79 -1.55 8.57
C VAL A 40 -3.75 -2.60 9.11
N TYR A 41 -5.06 -2.42 8.90
CA TYR A 41 -6.06 -3.41 9.34
C TYR A 41 -6.12 -4.65 8.45
N ARG A 42 -5.93 -4.47 7.14
CA ARG A 42 -5.88 -5.53 6.13
C ARG A 42 -4.79 -5.21 5.14
N ILE A 43 -4.10 -6.22 4.64
CA ILE A 43 -3.13 -6.07 3.56
C ILE A 43 -3.79 -6.52 2.26
N PHE A 44 -3.87 -5.62 1.28
CA PHE A 44 -4.41 -5.92 -0.04
C PHE A 44 -3.31 -6.21 -1.06
N ALA A 45 -2.19 -5.53 -0.95
CA ALA A 45 -1.05 -5.79 -1.82
C ALA A 45 0.28 -5.63 -1.08
N LEU A 46 1.25 -6.43 -1.48
CA LEU A 46 2.64 -6.33 -1.01
C LEU A 46 3.61 -6.57 -2.16
N ARG A 47 4.81 -6.03 -2.02
CA ARG A 47 5.96 -6.28 -2.91
C ARG A 47 7.22 -6.44 -2.09
N VAL A 48 8.06 -7.38 -2.48
CA VAL A 48 9.39 -7.55 -1.92
C VAL A 48 10.39 -6.89 -2.86
N ARG A 49 11.21 -5.99 -2.33
CA ARG A 49 12.27 -5.29 -3.05
C ARG A 49 13.49 -6.20 -3.25
N GLY A 50 14.40 -5.79 -4.16
CA GLY A 50 15.67 -6.50 -4.36
C GLY A 50 16.56 -6.57 -3.12
N ASP A 51 16.46 -5.59 -2.20
CA ASP A 51 17.14 -5.56 -0.91
C ASP A 51 16.42 -6.37 0.20
N GLY A 52 15.36 -7.08 -0.16
CA GLY A 52 14.56 -7.90 0.75
C GLY A 52 13.55 -7.13 1.61
N LYS A 53 13.53 -5.80 1.56
CA LYS A 53 12.51 -5.00 2.27
C LYS A 53 11.13 -5.27 1.69
N ILE A 54 10.11 -5.20 2.54
CA ILE A 54 8.73 -5.51 2.19
C ILE A 54 7.92 -4.23 2.23
N VAL A 55 7.33 -3.87 1.09
CA VAL A 55 6.40 -2.73 0.94
C VAL A 55 4.98 -3.28 0.88
N TYR A 56 4.04 -2.68 1.61
CA TYR A 56 2.66 -3.15 1.64
C TYR A 56 1.67 -2.00 1.78
N THR A 57 0.46 -2.24 1.27
CA THR A 57 -0.70 -1.32 1.33
C THR A 57 -1.95 -2.08 1.74
N GLY A 58 -2.95 -1.35 2.25
CA GLY A 58 -4.20 -1.94 2.68
C GLY A 58 -5.14 -0.94 3.34
N ASP A 59 -6.03 -1.42 4.20
CA ASP A 59 -6.94 -0.55 4.96
C ASP A 59 -6.16 0.23 6.03
N CYS A 60 -6.22 1.56 5.95
CA CYS A 60 -5.62 2.44 6.95
C CYS A 60 -6.40 2.42 8.28
N PRO A 61 -5.73 2.56 9.43
CA PRO A 61 -6.40 2.71 10.73
C PRO A 61 -6.90 4.15 10.96
N VAL A 62 -7.57 4.73 9.97
CA VAL A 62 -8.11 6.10 9.99
C VAL A 62 -9.49 6.15 9.35
N THR A 63 -10.33 7.09 9.81
CA THR A 63 -11.67 7.35 9.26
C THR A 63 -11.79 8.82 8.85
N PRO A 64 -12.25 9.14 7.63
CA PRO A 64 -12.55 8.21 6.53
C PRO A 64 -11.29 7.48 6.03
N GLN A 65 -11.47 6.37 5.34
CA GLN A 65 -10.38 5.59 4.75
C GLN A 65 -9.54 6.46 3.80
N ARG A 66 -8.24 6.20 3.77
CA ARG A 66 -7.23 6.93 2.98
C ARG A 66 -6.31 5.95 2.24
N PHE A 67 -5.55 6.45 1.28
CA PHE A 67 -4.42 5.68 0.78
C PHE A 67 -3.37 5.54 1.88
N CYS A 68 -2.83 4.35 2.04
CA CYS A 68 -1.72 4.12 2.95
C CYS A 68 -0.71 3.10 2.43
N ILE A 69 0.53 3.27 2.88
CA ILE A 69 1.66 2.43 2.52
C ILE A 69 2.65 2.40 3.68
N ALA A 70 3.25 1.27 3.91
CA ALA A 70 4.34 1.12 4.86
C ALA A 70 5.43 0.22 4.29
N ARG A 71 6.61 0.29 4.90
CA ARG A 71 7.75 -0.55 4.56
C ARG A 71 8.41 -1.10 5.81
N THR A 72 8.79 -2.36 5.75
CA THR A 72 9.55 -3.03 6.79
C THR A 72 10.84 -3.63 6.24
N ASN A 73 11.84 -3.80 7.09
CA ASN A 73 13.08 -4.47 6.77
C ASN A 73 12.83 -5.96 6.46
N SER A 74 13.81 -6.60 5.83
CA SER A 74 13.73 -8.03 5.47
C SER A 74 13.53 -8.97 6.66
N ASN A 75 13.93 -8.58 7.86
CA ASN A 75 13.74 -9.36 9.08
C ASN A 75 12.43 -9.05 9.83
N GLY A 76 11.61 -8.12 9.33
CA GLY A 76 10.36 -7.69 9.96
C GLY A 76 10.50 -6.52 10.94
N THR A 77 11.69 -5.94 11.13
CA THR A 77 11.82 -4.71 11.93
C THR A 77 11.35 -3.49 11.15
N THR A 78 11.03 -2.41 11.84
CA THR A 78 10.63 -1.14 11.25
C THR A 78 11.73 -0.57 10.36
N ASP A 79 11.40 -0.14 9.14
CA ASP A 79 12.33 0.57 8.27
C ASP A 79 12.21 2.09 8.46
N THR A 80 13.08 2.65 9.28
CA THR A 80 13.09 4.09 9.59
C THR A 80 13.49 4.98 8.41
N THR A 81 14.01 4.40 7.32
CA THR A 81 14.36 5.15 6.09
C THR A 81 13.15 5.39 5.17
N PHE A 82 11.98 4.88 5.54
CA PHE A 82 10.73 5.12 4.82
C PHE A 82 9.73 5.80 5.75
N ASN A 83 9.37 7.05 5.47
CA ASN A 83 8.47 7.88 6.28
C ASN A 83 8.84 7.88 7.78
N GLY A 84 10.14 7.86 8.11
CA GLY A 84 10.60 7.79 9.50
C GLY A 84 10.22 6.51 10.24
N GLY A 85 9.84 5.45 9.52
CA GLY A 85 9.34 4.19 10.08
C GLY A 85 7.84 4.15 10.37
N ASN A 86 7.12 5.22 10.02
CA ASN A 86 5.68 5.31 10.25
C ASN A 86 4.87 4.86 9.02
N LEU A 87 3.63 4.47 9.25
CA LEU A 87 2.65 4.34 8.18
C LEU A 87 2.45 5.70 7.50
N LEU A 88 2.71 5.78 6.20
CA LEU A 88 2.26 6.91 5.40
C LEU A 88 0.77 6.73 5.11
N HIS A 89 -0.06 7.71 5.45
CA HIS A 89 -1.45 7.80 5.00
C HIS A 89 -1.74 9.22 4.52
N PHE A 90 -2.49 9.32 3.43
CA PHE A 90 -2.83 10.60 2.80
C PHE A 90 -4.14 10.51 2.03
N THR A 91 -4.73 11.67 1.80
CA THR A 91 -5.93 11.81 0.96
C THR A 91 -5.48 12.16 -0.45
N PRO A 92 -5.74 11.30 -1.47
CA PRO A 92 -5.48 11.67 -2.87
C PRO A 92 -6.21 12.96 -3.27
N ALA A 93 -5.61 13.76 -4.15
CA ALA A 93 -6.11 15.09 -4.53
C ALA A 93 -7.55 15.08 -5.08
N PHE A 94 -7.97 13.95 -5.65
CA PHE A 94 -9.31 13.77 -6.23
C PHE A 94 -10.37 13.20 -5.27
N THR A 95 -10.05 13.13 -3.98
CA THR A 95 -10.99 12.72 -2.95
C THR A 95 -11.69 13.95 -2.40
N ALA A 96 -13.01 14.01 -2.47
CA ALA A 96 -13.76 15.12 -1.92
C ALA A 96 -13.63 15.20 -0.38
N ALA A 97 -13.79 16.38 0.18
CA ALA A 97 -13.68 16.59 1.61
C ALA A 97 -14.61 15.66 2.41
N GLY A 98 -14.05 14.97 3.41
CA GLY A 98 -14.79 14.02 4.24
C GLY A 98 -15.13 12.69 3.57
N LYS A 99 -14.68 12.46 2.34
CA LYS A 99 -14.90 11.21 1.59
C LYS A 99 -13.71 10.26 1.75
N GLN A 100 -13.93 9.01 1.34
CA GLN A 100 -12.94 7.94 1.47
C GLN A 100 -12.12 7.72 0.20
N ALA A 101 -10.94 7.17 0.39
CA ALA A 101 -10.09 6.62 -0.65
C ALA A 101 -9.46 5.32 -0.15
N ASN A 102 -9.34 4.31 -1.01
CA ASN A 102 -8.82 2.99 -0.64
C ASN A 102 -7.72 2.57 -1.61
N SER A 103 -6.56 2.19 -1.09
CA SER A 103 -5.46 1.64 -1.88
C SER A 103 -5.52 0.10 -1.87
N ARG A 104 -5.60 -0.51 -3.06
CA ARG A 104 -5.74 -1.97 -3.22
C ARG A 104 -4.60 -2.60 -4.01
N ALA A 105 -4.00 -1.84 -4.91
CA ALA A 105 -2.92 -2.29 -5.77
C ALA A 105 -1.62 -1.58 -5.45
N LEU A 106 -0.50 -2.26 -5.67
CA LEU A 106 0.85 -1.77 -5.42
C LEU A 106 1.79 -2.31 -6.48
N THR A 107 2.62 -1.45 -7.06
CA THR A 107 3.80 -1.87 -7.84
C THR A 107 5.00 -0.99 -7.51
N LEU A 108 6.20 -1.47 -7.79
CA LEU A 108 7.46 -0.76 -7.52
C LEU A 108 8.17 -0.46 -8.83
N ALA A 109 8.71 0.76 -8.93
CA ALA A 109 9.61 1.14 -10.01
C ALA A 109 11.06 0.73 -9.70
N PRO A 110 11.93 0.64 -10.72
CA PRO A 110 13.36 0.30 -10.54
C PRO A 110 14.11 1.26 -9.62
N ASP A 111 13.72 2.55 -9.57
CA ASP A 111 14.29 3.56 -8.70
C ASP A 111 13.86 3.41 -7.22
N GLY A 112 12.96 2.48 -6.94
CA GLY A 112 12.40 2.22 -5.62
C GLY A 112 11.17 3.06 -5.27
N SER A 113 10.67 3.89 -6.19
CA SER A 113 9.35 4.53 -6.07
C SER A 113 8.25 3.47 -6.05
N ALA A 114 7.14 3.78 -5.38
CA ALA A 114 5.96 2.92 -5.33
C ALA A 114 4.78 3.61 -6.03
N PHE A 115 3.98 2.83 -6.76
CA PHE A 115 2.69 3.28 -7.27
C PHE A 115 1.59 2.53 -6.53
N LEU A 116 0.67 3.30 -5.95
CA LEU A 116 -0.54 2.80 -5.33
C LEU A 116 -1.72 3.00 -6.27
N GLY A 117 -2.54 1.98 -6.42
CA GLY A 117 -3.79 2.06 -7.15
C GLY A 117 -4.97 1.72 -6.27
N GLY A 118 -6.13 2.29 -6.59
CA GLY A 118 -7.35 2.02 -5.87
C GLY A 118 -8.50 2.91 -6.32
N SER A 119 -9.28 3.39 -5.37
CA SER A 119 -10.42 4.26 -5.63
C SER A 119 -10.41 5.52 -4.77
N CYS A 120 -10.90 6.62 -5.33
CA CYS A 120 -11.16 7.88 -4.64
C CYS A 120 -12.64 8.27 -4.80
N ASP A 121 -13.28 8.67 -3.72
CA ASP A 121 -14.64 9.22 -3.80
C ASP A 121 -14.57 10.73 -4.04
N GLY A 122 -14.78 11.13 -5.28
CA GLY A 122 -14.84 12.53 -5.71
C GLY A 122 -16.23 13.18 -5.58
N SER A 123 -17.22 12.49 -5.00
CA SER A 123 -18.59 12.99 -4.93
C SER A 123 -18.72 14.14 -3.94
N THR A 124 -19.41 15.20 -4.36
CA THR A 124 -19.81 16.31 -3.49
C THR A 124 -21.22 16.10 -2.92
N THR A 125 -21.87 15.00 -3.25
CA THR A 125 -23.23 14.61 -2.84
C THR A 125 -23.20 13.39 -1.91
N THR A 126 -24.36 12.94 -1.46
CA THR A 126 -24.49 11.70 -0.66
C THR A 126 -24.28 10.43 -1.49
N THR A 127 -24.45 10.48 -2.81
CA THR A 127 -24.20 9.34 -3.69
C THR A 127 -22.71 9.19 -3.92
N GLN A 128 -22.17 8.05 -3.50
CA GLN A 128 -20.75 7.72 -3.68
C GLN A 128 -20.40 7.60 -5.18
N ARG A 129 -19.29 8.21 -5.57
CA ARG A 129 -18.72 8.12 -6.92
C ARG A 129 -17.25 7.77 -6.82
N LEU A 130 -16.95 6.48 -6.81
CA LEU A 130 -15.57 6.01 -6.82
C LEU A 130 -15.00 6.12 -8.23
N GLN A 131 -13.78 6.62 -8.31
CA GLN A 131 -12.99 6.76 -9.54
C GLN A 131 -11.67 6.01 -9.36
N PHE A 132 -11.10 5.52 -10.45
CA PHE A 132 -9.72 5.02 -10.42
C PHE A 132 -8.78 6.12 -9.93
N CYS A 133 -7.99 5.82 -8.92
CA CYS A 133 -6.96 6.70 -8.40
C CYS A 133 -5.61 5.99 -8.38
N VAL A 134 -4.58 6.70 -8.86
CA VAL A 134 -3.18 6.28 -8.76
C VAL A 134 -2.39 7.35 -8.03
N ALA A 135 -1.51 6.94 -7.14
CA ALA A 135 -0.57 7.82 -6.46
C ALA A 135 0.85 7.31 -6.61
N LYS A 136 1.82 8.23 -6.69
CA LYS A 136 3.25 7.91 -6.69
C LYS A 136 3.88 8.30 -5.35
N ILE A 137 4.65 7.38 -4.79
CA ILE A 137 5.36 7.54 -3.52
C ILE A 137 6.85 7.43 -3.78
N SER A 138 7.62 8.37 -3.27
CA SER A 138 9.08 8.37 -3.39
C SER A 138 9.73 7.18 -2.67
N PRO A 139 10.99 6.85 -2.98
CA PRO A 139 11.73 5.79 -2.29
C PRO A 139 11.88 6.02 -0.78
N THR A 140 11.74 7.26 -0.31
CA THR A 140 11.82 7.64 1.10
C THR A 140 10.48 7.68 1.82
N GLY A 141 9.36 7.38 1.12
CA GLY A 141 8.03 7.32 1.73
C GLY A 141 7.32 8.67 1.81
N ALA A 142 7.57 9.58 0.88
CA ALA A 142 6.79 10.81 0.70
C ALA A 142 5.95 10.73 -0.57
N VAL A 143 4.81 11.41 -0.62
CA VAL A 143 4.04 11.58 -1.85
C VAL A 143 4.88 12.35 -2.86
N ASP A 144 5.07 11.80 -4.06
CA ASP A 144 5.80 12.48 -5.15
C ASP A 144 4.87 13.47 -5.85
N THR A 145 4.87 14.71 -5.38
CA THR A 145 3.97 15.76 -5.86
C THR A 145 4.19 16.18 -7.31
N THR A 146 5.25 15.72 -7.95
CA THR A 146 5.51 15.96 -9.40
C THR A 146 4.70 15.02 -10.31
N PHE A 147 4.12 13.94 -9.74
CA PHE A 147 3.28 13.00 -10.48
C PHE A 147 1.83 13.48 -10.51
N GLY A 148 1.28 13.67 -11.70
CA GLY A 148 -0.11 14.08 -11.91
C GLY A 148 -0.46 15.40 -11.23
N SER A 149 -1.55 15.40 -10.45
CA SER A 149 -1.96 16.55 -9.63
C SER A 149 -1.63 16.26 -8.16
N ALA A 150 -0.69 16.98 -7.59
CA ALA A 150 -0.23 16.83 -6.21
C ALA A 150 0.10 15.36 -5.84
N GLY A 151 0.77 14.64 -6.73
CA GLY A 151 1.19 13.24 -6.51
C GLY A 151 0.15 12.19 -6.86
N THR A 152 -0.97 12.58 -7.47
CA THR A 152 -2.06 11.65 -7.76
C THR A 152 -2.64 11.88 -9.17
N MET A 153 -3.21 10.83 -9.74
CA MET A 153 -4.02 10.87 -10.96
C MET A 153 -5.34 10.14 -10.72
N ASN A 154 -6.39 10.59 -11.39
CA ASN A 154 -7.66 9.89 -11.41
C ASN A 154 -8.15 9.65 -12.83
N PHE A 155 -8.91 8.58 -13.01
CA PHE A 155 -9.63 8.26 -14.23
C PHE A 155 -11.03 7.81 -13.80
N GLY A 156 -12.04 8.60 -14.12
CA GLY A 156 -13.44 8.25 -13.84
C GLY A 156 -14.14 7.85 -15.13
N ILE A 157 -14.86 6.74 -15.12
CA ILE A 157 -15.87 6.41 -16.12
C ILE A 157 -17.21 6.92 -15.55
N ILE A 158 -17.90 7.79 -16.30
CA ILE A 158 -19.11 8.45 -15.80
C ILE A 158 -20.16 7.41 -15.41
N GLY A 159 -20.62 7.46 -14.15
CA GLY A 159 -21.79 6.73 -13.67
C GLY A 159 -21.55 5.35 -13.07
N VAL A 160 -20.28 4.94 -12.86
CA VAL A 160 -19.93 3.66 -12.25
C VAL A 160 -19.03 3.83 -11.02
N THR A 161 -18.92 2.77 -10.23
CA THR A 161 -18.00 2.69 -9.11
C THR A 161 -16.77 1.92 -9.56
N ASP A 162 -15.63 2.62 -9.65
CA ASP A 162 -14.37 2.09 -10.17
C ASP A 162 -13.35 1.83 -9.07
N SER A 163 -12.57 0.77 -9.20
CA SER A 163 -11.44 0.45 -8.32
C SER A 163 -10.32 -0.23 -9.10
N ILE A 164 -9.08 0.13 -8.80
CA ILE A 164 -7.90 -0.54 -9.35
C ILE A 164 -7.53 -1.69 -8.42
N ASP A 165 -7.54 -2.90 -8.93
CA ASP A 165 -7.17 -4.11 -8.19
C ASP A 165 -5.75 -4.59 -8.53
N SER A 166 -5.17 -4.13 -9.65
CA SER A 166 -3.81 -4.50 -10.07
C SER A 166 -3.11 -3.38 -10.84
N LEU A 167 -1.80 -3.26 -10.65
CA LEU A 167 -0.91 -2.35 -11.36
C LEU A 167 0.33 -3.09 -11.85
N ALA A 168 0.77 -2.77 -13.06
CA ALA A 168 2.06 -3.18 -13.61
C ALA A 168 2.78 -1.98 -14.23
N LEU A 169 4.10 -1.98 -14.18
CA LEU A 169 4.96 -1.06 -14.94
C LEU A 169 5.53 -1.81 -16.15
N GLN A 170 5.65 -1.10 -17.25
CA GLN A 170 6.32 -1.56 -18.47
C GLN A 170 7.73 -1.01 -18.53
#